data_169dde48e2ae17ed4136bce0e42aaebb
#
_entry.id   169dde48e2ae17ed4136bce0e42aaebb
#
_cell.length_a   1.000
_cell.length_b   1.000
_cell.length_c   1.000
_cell.angle_alpha   90.00
_cell.angle_beta   90.00
_cell.angle_gamma   90.00
#
_symmetry.space_group_name_H-M   'P 1'
#
loop_
_entity.id
_entity.type
_entity.pdbx_description
1 polymer ?
#
loop_
_entity_poly.entity_id
_entity_poly.type
_entity_poly.pdbx_seq_one_letter_code
_entity_poly.pdbx_strand_id
1 'polypeptide(L)'
;MSLIDSEILADVLLLSPGLLIAGMVVGGALWLFGWRWHRFWIVLAATIAAGIFGLVNAGRFQSPPLVAAPLLALAAGVLALALVRLLAFFTGGMGGLVLVQSMAPQWEQPLVAFVLSGLVGLFLFRWCWMGLTSWTGTLLLAHCGLGLGQHYRALDVPTWIEQTGPMLNWILGGVAFLGLAFQFLLDRRVRRRRRRDDDIEELETLQTRSWNPFRRAG
;
A
#
# COMPACT_ATOMS: atom_id res chain seq x y z
N MET A 1 22.27 -11.53 -0.11
CA MET A 1 21.08 -11.40 0.77
C MET A 1 19.96 -12.19 0.12
N SER A 2 19.45 -13.23 0.76
CA SER A 2 18.28 -13.97 0.30
C SER A 2 17.01 -13.20 0.74
N LEU A 3 16.06 -13.00 -0.17
CA LEU A 3 14.76 -12.35 0.12
C LEU A 3 13.87 -13.23 1.00
N ILE A 4 14.14 -14.54 1.00
CA ILE A 4 13.48 -15.50 1.89
C ILE A 4 14.49 -15.79 3.00
N ASP A 5 14.14 -15.31 4.19
CA ASP A 5 14.89 -15.56 5.40
C ASP A 5 14.50 -16.95 5.96
N SER A 6 15.51 -17.74 6.30
CA SER A 6 15.31 -19.10 6.84
C SER A 6 14.59 -19.09 8.20
N GLU A 7 14.79 -18.04 9.00
CA GLU A 7 14.09 -17.90 10.29
C GLU A 7 12.60 -17.64 10.09
N ILE A 8 12.26 -16.67 9.21
CA ILE A 8 10.85 -16.37 8.90
C ILE A 8 10.16 -17.58 8.29
N LEU A 9 10.88 -18.31 7.44
CA LEU A 9 10.32 -19.51 6.83
C LEU A 9 10.04 -20.61 7.87
N ALA A 10 10.93 -20.81 8.84
CA ALA A 10 10.72 -21.77 9.91
C ALA A 10 9.45 -21.47 10.72
N ASP A 11 9.21 -20.19 11.04
CA ASP A 11 7.99 -19.74 11.71
C ASP A 11 6.73 -19.95 10.85
N VAL A 12 6.83 -19.67 9.55
CA VAL A 12 5.71 -19.88 8.61
C VAL A 12 5.34 -21.36 8.48
N LEU A 13 6.31 -22.27 8.55
CA LEU A 13 6.08 -23.70 8.48
C LEU A 13 5.35 -24.27 9.71
N LEU A 14 5.39 -23.55 10.84
CA LEU A 14 4.64 -23.90 12.05
C LEU A 14 3.17 -23.44 12.02
N LEU A 15 2.81 -22.59 11.04
CA LEU A 15 1.45 -22.05 10.91
C LEU A 15 0.46 -23.15 10.42
N SER A 16 -0.77 -23.03 10.91
CA SER A 16 -1.85 -23.93 10.43
C SER A 16 -2.17 -23.67 8.95
N PRO A 17 -2.60 -24.70 8.20
CA PRO A 17 -2.93 -24.56 6.77
C PRO A 17 -3.98 -23.48 6.50
N GLY A 18 -4.93 -23.30 7.42
CA GLY A 18 -5.95 -22.26 7.32
C GLY A 18 -5.36 -20.84 7.34
N LEU A 19 -4.34 -20.58 8.18
CA LEU A 19 -3.63 -19.31 8.22
C LEU A 19 -2.80 -19.09 6.96
N LEU A 20 -2.18 -20.12 6.41
CA LEU A 20 -1.43 -20.06 5.17
C LEU A 20 -2.34 -19.70 3.98
N ILE A 21 -3.52 -20.32 3.90
CA ILE A 21 -4.53 -19.98 2.88
C ILE A 21 -5.02 -18.56 3.04
N ALA A 22 -5.32 -18.12 4.27
CA ALA A 22 -5.70 -16.73 4.54
C ALA A 22 -4.60 -15.74 4.12
N GLY A 23 -3.33 -16.05 4.42
CA GLY A 23 -2.17 -15.28 3.99
C GLY A 23 -2.05 -15.20 2.45
N MET A 24 -2.28 -16.30 1.73
CA MET A 24 -2.31 -16.30 0.27
C MET A 24 -3.43 -15.43 -0.30
N VAL A 25 -4.63 -15.48 0.28
CA VAL A 25 -5.76 -14.64 -0.15
C VAL A 25 -5.44 -13.15 0.08
N VAL A 26 -4.91 -12.80 1.24
CA VAL A 26 -4.49 -11.42 1.56
C VAL A 26 -3.35 -10.97 0.66
N GLY A 27 -2.34 -11.82 0.46
CA GLY A 27 -1.21 -11.55 -0.44
C GLY A 27 -1.67 -11.32 -1.89
N GLY A 28 -2.59 -12.15 -2.38
CA GLY A 28 -3.19 -11.99 -3.70
C GLY A 28 -4.02 -10.71 -3.83
N ALA A 29 -4.80 -10.38 -2.80
CA ALA A 29 -5.57 -9.14 -2.76
C ALA A 29 -4.67 -7.89 -2.75
N LEU A 30 -3.56 -7.91 -1.98
CA LEU A 30 -2.55 -6.86 -1.98
C LEU A 30 -1.86 -6.74 -3.34
N TRP A 31 -1.49 -7.86 -3.94
CA TRP A 31 -0.82 -7.91 -5.24
C TRP A 31 -1.68 -7.36 -6.37
N LEU A 32 -3.00 -7.71 -6.40
CA LEU A 32 -3.94 -7.30 -7.44
C LEU A 32 -4.52 -5.89 -7.22
N PHE A 33 -4.92 -5.60 -5.99
CA PHE A 33 -5.74 -4.43 -5.65
C PHE A 33 -5.07 -3.48 -4.66
N GLY A 34 -3.80 -3.70 -4.30
CA GLY A 34 -3.12 -2.94 -3.25
C GLY A 34 -3.22 -1.43 -3.41
N TRP A 35 -3.07 -0.92 -4.63
CA TRP A 35 -3.24 0.51 -4.90
C TRP A 35 -4.69 0.99 -4.74
N ARG A 36 -5.65 0.22 -5.21
CA ARG A 36 -7.07 0.63 -5.17
C ARG A 36 -7.58 0.72 -3.74
N TRP A 37 -7.11 -0.18 -2.89
CA TRP A 37 -7.52 -0.31 -1.50
C TRP A 37 -6.49 0.27 -0.52
N HIS A 38 -5.51 1.05 -1.01
CA HIS A 38 -4.47 1.62 -0.15
C HIS A 38 -5.04 2.41 1.03
N ARG A 39 -6.10 3.19 0.80
CA ARG A 39 -6.78 3.94 1.87
C ARG A 39 -7.38 3.01 2.92
N PHE A 40 -8.02 1.93 2.46
CA PHE A 40 -8.58 0.92 3.35
C PHE A 40 -7.48 0.25 4.18
N TRP A 41 -6.39 -0.17 3.56
CA TRP A 41 -5.27 -0.81 4.26
C TRP A 41 -4.60 0.12 5.26
N ILE A 42 -4.42 1.40 4.93
CA ILE A 42 -3.86 2.40 5.84
C ILE A 42 -4.77 2.59 7.04
N VAL A 43 -6.07 2.80 6.81
CA VAL A 43 -7.05 2.97 7.90
C VAL A 43 -7.10 1.71 8.76
N LEU A 44 -7.18 0.53 8.15
CA LEU A 44 -7.21 -0.75 8.86
C LEU A 44 -5.98 -0.94 9.75
N ALA A 45 -4.78 -0.74 9.19
CA ALA A 45 -3.54 -0.87 9.94
C ALA A 45 -3.46 0.13 11.11
N ALA A 46 -3.81 1.40 10.87
CA ALA A 46 -3.83 2.42 11.91
C ALA A 46 -4.87 2.13 13.00
N THR A 47 -6.05 1.66 12.61
CA THR A 47 -7.14 1.29 13.53
C THR A 47 -6.73 0.11 14.42
N ILE A 48 -6.13 -0.93 13.83
CA ILE A 48 -5.66 -2.11 14.58
C ILE A 48 -4.53 -1.70 15.54
N ALA A 49 -3.52 -0.97 15.06
CA ALA A 49 -2.40 -0.55 15.88
C ALA A 49 -2.85 0.33 17.05
N ALA A 50 -3.73 1.31 16.80
CA ALA A 50 -4.26 2.18 17.84
C ALA A 50 -5.21 1.46 18.79
N GLY A 51 -5.97 0.48 18.31
CA GLY A 51 -6.82 -0.38 19.14
C GLY A 51 -5.97 -1.22 20.12
N ILE A 52 -4.92 -1.86 19.62
CA ILE A 52 -3.98 -2.62 20.46
C ILE A 52 -3.30 -1.69 21.46
N PHE A 53 -2.82 -0.53 21.03
CA PHE A 53 -2.23 0.47 21.90
C PHE A 53 -3.20 0.95 22.99
N GLY A 54 -4.46 1.19 22.63
CA GLY A 54 -5.53 1.55 23.57
C GLY A 54 -5.81 0.46 24.61
N LEU A 55 -5.83 -0.81 24.20
CA LEU A 55 -6.02 -1.93 25.10
C LEU A 55 -4.86 -2.07 26.10
N VAL A 56 -3.63 -1.99 25.61
CA VAL A 56 -2.42 -2.15 26.44
C VAL A 56 -2.26 -0.99 27.43
N ASN A 57 -2.62 0.23 27.04
CA ASN A 57 -2.42 1.43 27.86
C ASN A 57 -3.70 1.92 28.56
N ALA A 58 -4.79 1.19 28.52
CA ALA A 58 -6.07 1.58 29.13
C ALA A 58 -5.96 1.98 30.60
N GLY A 59 -5.13 1.25 31.37
CA GLY A 59 -4.86 1.55 32.78
C GLY A 59 -4.18 2.91 33.02
N ARG A 60 -3.39 3.41 32.07
CA ARG A 60 -2.75 4.73 32.14
C ARG A 60 -3.75 5.87 31.89
N PHE A 61 -4.77 5.60 31.10
CA PHE A 61 -5.81 6.60 30.76
C PHE A 61 -6.96 6.61 31.75
N GLN A 62 -6.90 5.80 32.82
CA GLN A 62 -7.98 5.65 33.82
C GLN A 62 -9.37 5.42 33.18
N SER A 63 -9.40 4.84 32.00
CA SER A 63 -10.61 4.61 31.20
C SER A 63 -10.86 3.11 31.05
N PRO A 64 -12.13 2.67 30.97
CA PRO A 64 -12.43 1.28 30.67
C PRO A 64 -11.81 0.88 29.32
N PRO A 65 -11.09 -0.27 29.24
CA PRO A 65 -10.42 -0.70 28.01
C PRO A 65 -11.37 -0.82 26.81
N LEU A 66 -12.64 -1.21 27.07
CA LEU A 66 -13.71 -1.33 26.06
C LEU A 66 -14.11 0.01 25.45
N VAL A 67 -13.83 1.13 26.11
CA VAL A 67 -14.16 2.48 25.60
C VAL A 67 -12.92 3.13 24.97
N ALA A 68 -11.77 3.02 25.63
CA ALA A 68 -10.52 3.64 25.17
C ALA A 68 -10.05 3.06 23.82
N ALA A 69 -10.10 1.74 23.67
CA ALA A 69 -9.62 1.08 22.47
C ALA A 69 -10.39 1.47 21.19
N PRO A 70 -11.73 1.41 21.11
CA PRO A 70 -12.46 1.79 19.91
C PRO A 70 -12.40 3.30 19.63
N LEU A 71 -12.37 4.18 20.64
CA LEU A 71 -12.20 5.61 20.45
C LEU A 71 -10.85 5.95 19.82
N LEU A 72 -9.75 5.39 20.36
CA LEU A 72 -8.41 5.56 19.79
C LEU A 72 -8.32 4.97 18.39
N ALA A 73 -8.90 3.81 18.16
CA ALA A 73 -8.93 3.16 16.85
C ALA A 73 -9.61 4.03 15.80
N LEU A 74 -10.79 4.59 16.12
CA LEU A 74 -11.55 5.46 15.21
C LEU A 74 -10.80 6.77 14.93
N ALA A 75 -10.29 7.44 15.97
CA ALA A 75 -9.52 8.67 15.84
C ALA A 75 -8.26 8.46 15.00
N ALA A 76 -7.51 7.38 15.23
CA ALA A 76 -6.31 7.05 14.48
C ALA A 76 -6.61 6.71 13.01
N GLY A 77 -7.69 6.01 12.73
CA GLY A 77 -8.10 5.69 11.36
C GLY A 77 -8.38 6.94 10.52
N VAL A 78 -9.10 7.91 11.08
CA VAL A 78 -9.37 9.19 10.42
C VAL A 78 -8.09 10.02 10.25
N LEU A 79 -7.29 10.12 11.31
CA LEU A 79 -6.05 10.91 11.31
C LEU A 79 -4.99 10.30 10.37
N ALA A 80 -4.93 8.99 10.23
CA ALA A 80 -3.98 8.28 9.38
C ALA A 80 -4.06 8.72 7.92
N LEU A 81 -5.26 8.94 7.39
CA LEU A 81 -5.45 9.39 6.01
C LEU A 81 -4.88 10.79 5.75
N ALA A 82 -4.98 11.69 6.72
CA ALA A 82 -4.40 13.02 6.62
C ALA A 82 -2.87 12.99 6.82
N LEU A 83 -2.41 12.26 7.83
CA LEU A 83 -1.00 12.15 8.18
C LEU A 83 -0.15 11.47 7.10
N VAL A 84 -0.69 10.48 6.38
CA VAL A 84 0.07 9.76 5.34
C VAL A 84 0.55 10.70 4.22
N ARG A 85 -0.27 11.66 3.81
CA ARG A 85 0.16 12.64 2.79
C ARG A 85 1.21 13.59 3.33
N LEU A 86 1.03 14.00 4.57
CA LEU A 86 1.98 14.89 5.26
C LEU A 86 3.33 14.18 5.48
N LEU A 87 3.31 12.92 5.91
CA LEU A 87 4.51 12.09 6.02
C LEU A 87 5.20 11.89 4.66
N ALA A 88 4.44 11.64 3.59
CA ALA A 88 5.01 11.51 2.24
C ALA A 88 5.69 12.80 1.78
N PHE A 89 5.12 13.97 2.11
CA PHE A 89 5.75 15.26 1.84
C PHE A 89 7.04 15.44 2.65
N PHE A 90 7.00 15.17 3.96
CA PHE A 90 8.17 15.34 4.82
C PHE A 90 9.29 14.35 4.48
N THR A 91 8.98 13.07 4.27
CA THR A 91 9.99 12.07 3.89
C THR A 91 10.58 12.37 2.52
N GLY A 92 9.77 12.78 1.55
CA GLY A 92 10.25 13.23 0.25
C GLY A 92 11.12 14.49 0.35
N GLY A 93 10.69 15.45 1.18
CA GLY A 93 11.41 16.70 1.44
C GLY A 93 12.76 16.45 2.10
N MET A 94 12.80 15.65 3.17
CA MET A 94 14.06 15.32 3.86
C MET A 94 14.99 14.49 2.99
N GLY A 95 14.48 13.46 2.31
CA GLY A 95 15.27 12.65 1.38
C GLY A 95 15.88 13.46 0.25
N GLY A 96 15.09 14.36 -0.36
CA GLY A 96 15.58 15.25 -1.40
C GLY A 96 16.58 16.30 -0.91
N LEU A 97 16.37 16.83 0.30
CA LEU A 97 17.32 17.75 0.92
C LEU A 97 18.68 17.08 1.16
N VAL A 98 18.70 15.86 1.69
CA VAL A 98 19.94 15.09 1.86
C VAL A 98 20.61 14.83 0.50
N LEU A 99 19.83 14.49 -0.52
CA LEU A 99 20.34 14.22 -1.86
C LEU A 99 20.93 15.49 -2.50
N VAL A 100 20.25 16.64 -2.40
CA VAL A 100 20.74 17.91 -2.91
C VAL A 100 22.00 18.33 -2.18
N GLN A 101 22.05 18.22 -0.86
CA GLN A 101 23.26 18.54 -0.08
C GLN A 101 24.45 17.64 -0.41
N SER A 102 24.20 16.35 -0.75
CA SER A 102 25.28 15.44 -1.15
C SER A 102 25.82 15.73 -2.56
N MET A 103 24.96 16.17 -3.49
CA MET A 103 25.33 16.42 -4.89
C MET A 103 25.76 17.88 -5.15
N ALA A 104 25.18 18.81 -4.44
CA ALA A 104 25.43 20.25 -4.60
C ALA A 104 25.51 20.94 -3.22
N PRO A 105 26.61 20.76 -2.48
CA PRO A 105 26.78 21.33 -1.13
C PRO A 105 26.77 22.86 -1.11
N GLN A 106 26.96 23.51 -2.27
CA GLN A 106 26.93 24.97 -2.43
C GLN A 106 25.52 25.56 -2.59
N TRP A 107 24.48 24.72 -2.53
CA TRP A 107 23.11 25.21 -2.69
C TRP A 107 22.65 25.95 -1.44
N GLU A 108 22.53 27.27 -1.55
CA GLU A 108 22.27 28.18 -0.42
C GLU A 108 20.79 28.19 0.05
N GLN A 109 19.88 27.54 -0.67
CA GLN A 109 18.45 27.58 -0.39
C GLN A 109 17.88 26.19 0.00
N PRO A 110 18.17 25.68 1.21
CA PRO A 110 17.73 24.35 1.63
C PRO A 110 16.20 24.22 1.71
N LEU A 111 15.50 25.33 1.98
CA LEU A 111 14.04 25.33 2.09
C LEU A 111 13.36 25.11 0.73
N VAL A 112 13.91 25.68 -0.33
CA VAL A 112 13.42 25.49 -1.70
C VAL A 112 13.64 24.03 -2.12
N ALA A 113 14.82 23.47 -1.84
CA ALA A 113 15.12 22.06 -2.10
C ALA A 113 14.16 21.13 -1.35
N PHE A 114 13.88 21.41 -0.07
CA PHE A 114 12.94 20.67 0.75
C PHE A 114 11.51 20.71 0.18
N VAL A 115 11.01 21.89 -0.17
CA VAL A 115 9.63 22.04 -0.69
C VAL A 115 9.48 21.37 -2.05
N LEU A 116 10.43 21.59 -2.97
CA LEU A 116 10.38 20.96 -4.29
C LEU A 116 10.46 19.44 -4.21
N SER A 117 11.37 18.91 -3.42
CA SER A 117 11.50 17.45 -3.23
C SER A 117 10.31 16.87 -2.46
N GLY A 118 9.72 17.60 -1.52
CA GLY A 118 8.48 17.24 -0.86
C GLY A 118 7.29 17.12 -1.83
N LEU A 119 7.16 18.05 -2.76
CA LEU A 119 6.16 17.99 -3.84
C LEU A 119 6.40 16.80 -4.77
N VAL A 120 7.65 16.55 -5.15
CA VAL A 120 8.04 15.37 -5.91
C VAL A 120 7.70 14.10 -5.11
N GLY A 121 7.98 14.07 -3.80
CA GLY A 121 7.64 12.97 -2.90
C GLY A 121 6.14 12.67 -2.87
N LEU A 122 5.29 13.70 -2.82
CA LEU A 122 3.83 13.53 -2.93
C LEU A 122 3.41 12.92 -4.26
N PHE A 123 4.06 13.32 -5.36
CA PHE A 123 3.78 12.77 -6.69
C PHE A 123 4.24 11.32 -6.81
N LEU A 124 5.44 11.02 -6.31
CA LEU A 124 6.01 9.67 -6.31
C LEU A 124 5.31 8.73 -5.29
N PHE A 125 4.69 9.27 -4.26
CA PHE A 125 4.01 8.49 -3.21
C PHE A 125 3.12 7.40 -3.78
N ARG A 126 2.40 7.73 -4.84
CA ARG A 126 1.52 6.78 -5.52
C ARG A 126 2.29 5.59 -6.09
N TRP A 127 3.43 5.83 -6.75
CA TRP A 127 4.27 4.82 -7.37
C TRP A 127 4.97 3.95 -6.32
N CYS A 128 5.49 4.60 -5.28
CA CYS A 128 6.11 3.92 -4.15
C CYS A 128 5.11 3.00 -3.46
N TRP A 129 3.87 3.46 -3.27
CA TRP A 129 2.84 2.66 -2.64
C TRP A 129 2.42 1.46 -3.49
N MET A 130 2.28 1.64 -4.81
CA MET A 130 2.04 0.51 -5.73
C MET A 130 3.17 -0.51 -5.68
N GLY A 131 4.42 -0.04 -5.67
CA GLY A 131 5.60 -0.90 -5.54
C GLY A 131 5.60 -1.67 -4.23
N LEU A 132 5.38 -0.97 -3.12
CA LEU A 132 5.37 -1.55 -1.78
C LEU A 132 4.29 -2.63 -1.63
N THR A 133 3.06 -2.35 -2.07
CA THR A 133 1.96 -3.33 -1.98
C THR A 133 2.18 -4.54 -2.88
N SER A 134 2.73 -4.33 -4.08
CA SER A 134 3.10 -5.43 -4.98
C SER A 134 4.20 -6.30 -4.38
N TRP A 135 5.23 -5.67 -3.80
CA TRP A 135 6.32 -6.36 -3.15
C TRP A 135 5.87 -7.18 -1.94
N THR A 136 5.13 -6.54 -1.02
CA THR A 136 4.59 -7.21 0.17
C THR A 136 3.65 -8.35 -0.22
N GLY A 137 2.77 -8.13 -1.21
CA GLY A 137 1.87 -9.15 -1.72
C GLY A 137 2.63 -10.35 -2.31
N THR A 138 3.71 -10.10 -3.06
CA THR A 138 4.56 -11.15 -3.64
C THR A 138 5.26 -11.95 -2.55
N LEU A 139 5.85 -11.30 -1.55
CA LEU A 139 6.51 -11.98 -0.44
C LEU A 139 5.52 -12.83 0.36
N LEU A 140 4.35 -12.30 0.65
CA LEU A 140 3.32 -13.03 1.39
C LEU A 140 2.84 -14.26 0.61
N LEU A 141 2.60 -14.11 -0.70
CA LEU A 141 2.25 -15.23 -1.58
C LEU A 141 3.34 -16.30 -1.62
N ALA A 142 4.61 -15.87 -1.70
CA ALA A 142 5.74 -16.80 -1.75
C ALA A 142 5.89 -17.57 -0.43
N HIS A 143 5.92 -16.89 0.72
CA HIS A 143 6.08 -17.55 2.01
C HIS A 143 4.90 -18.48 2.33
N CYS A 144 3.66 -18.02 2.14
CA CYS A 144 2.49 -18.86 2.37
C CYS A 144 2.38 -20.02 1.37
N GLY A 145 2.77 -19.78 0.09
CA GLY A 145 2.78 -20.80 -0.94
C GLY A 145 3.81 -21.91 -0.67
N LEU A 146 5.02 -21.52 -0.25
CA LEU A 146 6.05 -22.48 0.16
C LEU A 146 5.63 -23.26 1.41
N GLY A 147 5.06 -22.57 2.42
CA GLY A 147 4.53 -23.24 3.62
C GLY A 147 3.46 -24.26 3.29
N LEU A 148 2.55 -23.93 2.36
CA LEU A 148 1.51 -24.87 1.91
C LEU A 148 2.11 -26.05 1.14
N GLY A 149 3.10 -25.80 0.26
CA GLY A 149 3.81 -26.84 -0.48
C GLY A 149 4.51 -27.85 0.43
N GLN A 150 5.14 -27.39 1.50
CA GLN A 150 5.73 -28.23 2.54
C GLN A 150 4.67 -29.05 3.30
N HIS A 151 3.57 -28.38 3.70
CA HIS A 151 2.50 -29.03 4.46
C HIS A 151 1.86 -30.18 3.69
N TYR A 152 1.66 -30.03 2.39
CA TYR A 152 1.13 -31.11 1.53
C TYR A 152 2.22 -32.07 1.03
N ARG A 153 3.46 -31.97 1.53
CA ARG A 153 4.63 -32.80 1.11
C ARG A 153 4.89 -32.77 -0.39
N ALA A 154 4.43 -31.72 -1.07
CA ALA A 154 4.66 -31.52 -2.50
C ALA A 154 6.10 -31.04 -2.80
N LEU A 155 6.74 -30.37 -1.83
CA LEU A 155 8.07 -29.81 -1.97
C LEU A 155 8.85 -29.97 -0.65
N ASP A 156 10.12 -30.36 -0.75
CA ASP A 156 11.07 -30.23 0.36
C ASP A 156 11.70 -28.84 0.27
N VAL A 157 11.00 -27.90 0.95
CA VAL A 157 11.27 -26.45 0.83
C VAL A 157 12.69 -26.08 1.26
N PRO A 158 13.29 -26.61 2.36
CA PRO A 158 14.66 -26.27 2.74
C PRO A 158 15.68 -26.61 1.66
N THR A 159 15.68 -27.83 1.15
CA THR A 159 16.58 -28.30 0.09
C THR A 159 16.35 -27.55 -1.23
N TRP A 160 15.12 -27.24 -1.55
CA TRP A 160 14.78 -26.50 -2.76
C TRP A 160 15.27 -25.05 -2.73
N ILE A 161 15.18 -24.36 -1.57
CA ILE A 161 15.68 -22.99 -1.42
C ILE A 161 17.20 -22.92 -1.47
N GLU A 162 17.89 -23.90 -0.88
CA GLU A 162 19.37 -23.96 -0.94
C GLU A 162 19.86 -24.08 -2.39
N GLN A 163 19.18 -24.86 -3.21
CA GLN A 163 19.55 -25.07 -4.61
C GLN A 163 19.16 -23.91 -5.53
N THR A 164 18.04 -23.23 -5.25
CA THR A 164 17.42 -22.26 -6.17
C THR A 164 17.45 -20.82 -5.65
N GLY A 165 18.04 -20.54 -4.49
CA GLY A 165 17.96 -19.25 -3.79
C GLY A 165 18.23 -18.01 -4.66
N PRO A 166 19.33 -17.94 -5.44
CA PRO A 166 19.57 -16.79 -6.31
C PRO A 166 18.51 -16.62 -7.40
N MET A 167 18.09 -17.73 -8.02
CA MET A 167 17.07 -17.73 -9.07
C MET A 167 15.69 -17.33 -8.51
N LEU A 168 15.39 -17.75 -7.29
CA LEU A 168 14.15 -17.41 -6.60
C LEU A 168 14.02 -15.91 -6.36
N ASN A 169 15.10 -15.23 -5.99
CA ASN A 169 15.13 -13.78 -5.82
C ASN A 169 14.76 -13.05 -7.12
N TRP A 170 15.28 -13.50 -8.26
CA TRP A 170 14.93 -12.93 -9.56
C TRP A 170 13.48 -13.20 -9.95
N ILE A 171 12.96 -14.38 -9.66
CA ILE A 171 11.57 -14.75 -9.90
C ILE A 171 10.66 -13.85 -9.06
N LEU A 172 10.94 -13.69 -7.76
CA LEU A 172 10.16 -12.83 -6.85
C LEU A 172 10.19 -11.37 -7.29
N GLY A 173 11.37 -10.87 -7.68
CA GLY A 173 11.50 -9.53 -8.25
C GLY A 173 10.69 -9.35 -9.53
N GLY A 174 10.73 -10.34 -10.43
CA GLY A 174 9.91 -10.34 -11.65
C GLY A 174 8.41 -10.36 -11.38
N VAL A 175 7.97 -11.20 -10.45
CA VAL A 175 6.55 -11.28 -10.05
C VAL A 175 6.08 -9.97 -9.39
N ALA A 176 6.92 -9.36 -8.54
CA ALA A 176 6.61 -8.06 -7.95
C ALA A 176 6.52 -6.95 -9.02
N PHE A 177 7.41 -6.97 -10.00
CA PHE A 177 7.37 -6.02 -11.11
C PHE A 177 6.12 -6.22 -11.99
N LEU A 178 5.75 -7.46 -12.28
CA LEU A 178 4.50 -7.78 -12.99
C LEU A 178 3.27 -7.28 -12.22
N GLY A 179 3.24 -7.44 -10.90
CA GLY A 179 2.16 -6.90 -10.06
C GLY A 179 2.07 -5.39 -10.14
N LEU A 180 3.21 -4.69 -10.07
CA LEU A 180 3.27 -3.24 -10.25
C LEU A 180 2.73 -2.82 -11.63
N ALA A 181 3.17 -3.48 -12.69
CA ALA A 181 2.72 -3.19 -14.05
C ALA A 181 1.21 -3.44 -14.22
N PHE A 182 0.70 -4.51 -13.64
CA PHE A 182 -0.70 -4.86 -13.65
C PHE A 182 -1.56 -3.83 -12.90
N GLN A 183 -1.15 -3.41 -11.71
CA GLN A 183 -1.82 -2.36 -10.93
C GLN A 183 -1.86 -1.04 -11.72
N PHE A 184 -0.78 -0.69 -12.40
CA PHE A 184 -0.72 0.51 -13.24
C PHE A 184 -1.67 0.45 -14.44
N LEU A 185 -1.73 -0.70 -15.12
CA LEU A 185 -2.65 -0.90 -16.25
C LEU A 185 -4.12 -0.84 -15.82
N LEU A 186 -4.45 -1.44 -14.67
CA LEU A 186 -5.80 -1.38 -14.10
C LEU A 186 -6.19 0.05 -13.76
N ASP A 187 -5.30 0.80 -13.13
CA ASP A 187 -5.56 2.19 -12.77
C ASP A 187 -5.76 3.07 -14.02
N ARG A 188 -4.96 2.89 -15.08
CA ARG A 188 -5.17 3.56 -16.36
C ARG A 188 -6.55 3.27 -16.97
N ARG A 189 -7.00 2.01 -16.93
CA ARG A 189 -8.32 1.62 -17.45
C ARG A 189 -9.46 2.26 -16.67
N VAL A 190 -9.37 2.27 -15.34
CA VAL A 190 -10.39 2.88 -14.47
C VAL A 190 -10.47 4.39 -14.68
N ARG A 191 -9.33 5.09 -14.80
CA ARG A 191 -9.31 6.53 -15.08
C ARG A 191 -9.91 6.88 -16.44
N ARG A 192 -9.67 6.04 -17.45
CA ARG A 192 -10.27 6.25 -18.80
C ARG A 192 -11.79 6.07 -18.76
N ARG A 193 -12.29 5.09 -17.99
CA ARG A 193 -13.74 4.90 -17.83
C ARG A 193 -14.38 6.08 -17.12
N ARG A 194 -13.82 6.53 -16.00
CA ARG A 194 -14.35 7.70 -15.28
C ARG A 194 -14.43 8.95 -16.15
N ARG A 195 -13.38 9.26 -16.91
CA ARG A 195 -13.41 10.41 -17.83
C ARG A 195 -14.54 10.30 -18.87
N ARG A 196 -14.76 9.09 -19.36
CA ARG A 196 -15.84 8.85 -20.33
C ARG A 196 -17.22 9.02 -19.69
N ASP A 197 -17.37 8.60 -18.45
CA ASP A 197 -18.63 8.75 -17.70
C ASP A 197 -18.87 10.24 -17.39
N ASP A 198 -17.84 10.98 -16.98
CA ASP A 198 -17.89 12.42 -16.75
C ASP A 198 -18.25 13.19 -18.04
N ASP A 199 -17.65 12.82 -19.18
CA ASP A 199 -17.95 13.41 -20.50
C ASP A 199 -19.43 13.15 -20.92
N ILE A 200 -19.98 11.97 -20.61
CA ILE A 200 -21.39 11.62 -20.90
C ILE A 200 -22.33 12.44 -20.01
N GLU A 201 -22.06 12.54 -18.71
CA GLU A 201 -22.86 13.37 -17.80
C GLU A 201 -22.87 14.85 -18.21
N GLU A 202 -21.72 15.37 -18.67
CA GLU A 202 -21.63 16.75 -19.17
C GLU A 202 -22.48 16.94 -20.43
N LEU A 203 -22.44 15.99 -21.37
CA LEU A 203 -23.27 16.03 -22.58
C LEU A 203 -24.77 15.97 -22.25
N GLU A 204 -25.18 15.10 -21.33
CA GLU A 204 -26.58 15.00 -20.90
C GLU A 204 -27.04 16.28 -20.21
N THR A 205 -26.22 16.89 -19.38
CA THR A 205 -26.55 18.16 -18.71
C THR A 205 -26.67 19.32 -19.73
N LEU A 206 -25.83 19.37 -20.74
CA LEU A 206 -25.92 20.35 -21.81
C LEU A 206 -27.19 20.14 -22.67
N GLN A 207 -27.55 18.91 -22.96
CA GLN A 207 -28.72 18.56 -23.72
C GLN A 207 -30.02 18.92 -22.97
N THR A 208 -30.11 18.60 -21.69
CA THR A 208 -31.25 19.00 -20.84
C THR A 208 -31.36 20.51 -20.68
N ARG A 209 -30.22 21.22 -20.63
CA ARG A 209 -30.18 22.68 -20.52
C ARG A 209 -30.60 23.37 -21.84
N SER A 210 -30.30 22.78 -22.99
CA SER A 210 -30.70 23.30 -24.30
C SER A 210 -32.20 23.11 -24.58
N TRP A 211 -32.82 22.13 -23.92
CA TRP A 211 -34.23 21.76 -24.13
C TRP A 211 -35.22 22.49 -23.20
N ASN A 212 -34.79 23.48 -22.41
CA ASN A 212 -35.66 24.25 -21.54
C ASN A 212 -36.31 25.42 -22.34
N PRO A 213 -37.58 25.26 -22.84
CA PRO A 213 -38.20 26.23 -23.71
C PRO A 213 -38.56 27.55 -23.03
N PHE A 214 -38.59 27.58 -21.68
CA PHE A 214 -38.95 28.75 -20.89
C PHE A 214 -37.84 29.80 -20.74
N ARG A 215 -36.64 29.56 -21.20
CA ARG A 215 -35.51 30.52 -21.08
C ARG A 215 -35.39 31.49 -22.26
N ARG A 216 -36.25 31.37 -23.30
CA ARG A 216 -36.24 32.25 -24.48
C ARG A 216 -37.23 33.40 -24.42
N ALA A 217 -37.96 33.58 -23.31
CA ALA A 217 -39.01 34.61 -23.18
C ALA A 217 -38.64 35.65 -22.09
N GLY A 218 -37.41 36.07 -22.00
CA GLY A 218 -36.97 37.15 -21.11
C GLY A 218 -36.02 38.12 -21.83
#